data_09aad9655aea935fa30375d9f2be2ce9
#
_entry.id   09aad9655aea935fa30375d9f2be2ce9
#
_cell.length_a   1.000
_cell.length_b   1.000
_cell.length_c   1.000
_cell.angle_alpha   90.00
_cell.angle_beta   90.00
_cell.angle_gamma   90.00
#
_symmetry.space_group_name_H-M   'P 1'
#
loop_
_entity.id
_entity.type
_entity.pdbx_description
1 polymer ?
#
loop_
_entity_poly.entity_id
_entity_poly.type
_entity_poly.pdbx_seq_one_letter_code
_entity_poly.pdbx_strand_id
1 'polypeptide(L)'
;PDHRPVYLTEYGYDTVLFKFIADAAGDLSAGTLYAAKVNQDSTRDSAITGFDVEWMEMASSSNAEIQTWIDDYDGITTDDYVAGQNAYISDEDINDWAEWRLNQDLNEDGAIGTAVDDRVAFLESRKAAAALGASDEWNKMEGVAFNENVPDNLYLAMSRIESAMSDGQGDI
;
A
#
# COMPACT_ATOMS: atom_id res chain seq x y z
N PRO A 1 11.88 20.37 -7.30
CA PRO A 1 10.85 19.43 -6.89
C PRO A 1 9.48 19.96 -7.33
N ASP A 2 8.63 19.08 -7.82
CA ASP A 2 7.29 19.44 -8.32
C ASP A 2 6.23 19.52 -7.19
N HIS A 3 6.62 19.23 -5.94
CA HIS A 3 5.77 19.26 -4.74
C HIS A 3 4.50 18.40 -4.85
N ARG A 4 4.57 17.30 -5.59
CA ARG A 4 3.46 16.37 -5.78
C ARG A 4 3.58 15.09 -4.95
N PRO A 5 4.75 14.41 -4.83
CA PRO A 5 4.84 13.18 -4.08
C PRO A 5 4.87 13.42 -2.56
N VAL A 6 4.11 12.58 -1.85
CA VAL A 6 4.12 12.45 -0.39
C VAL A 6 4.42 10.99 -0.07
N TYR A 7 5.32 10.75 0.87
CA TYR A 7 5.64 9.42 1.36
C TYR A 7 5.03 9.21 2.73
N LEU A 8 4.46 8.04 2.96
CA LEU A 8 3.70 7.72 4.15
C LEU A 8 4.34 6.49 4.81
N THR A 9 4.69 6.65 6.08
CA THR A 9 5.22 5.59 6.93
C THR A 9 4.26 5.32 8.07
N GLU A 10 4.25 4.10 8.57
CA GLU A 10 3.36 3.68 9.63
C GLU A 10 4.15 3.07 10.79
N TYR A 11 3.86 3.55 12.00
CA TYR A 11 4.43 3.01 13.23
C TYR A 11 3.66 1.78 13.69
N GLY A 12 3.92 0.65 13.08
CA GLY A 12 3.25 -0.63 13.36
C GLY A 12 4.18 -1.81 13.14
N TYR A 13 3.63 -3.01 13.18
CA TYR A 13 4.24 -4.24 12.69
C TYR A 13 3.51 -4.64 11.40
N ASP A 14 4.24 -5.30 10.50
CA ASP A 14 3.71 -5.81 9.25
C ASP A 14 2.98 -4.69 8.47
N THR A 15 3.71 -3.61 8.24
CA THR A 15 3.20 -2.39 7.59
C THR A 15 3.78 -2.23 6.19
N VAL A 16 3.22 -1.28 5.44
CA VAL A 16 3.61 -0.99 4.05
C VAL A 16 4.14 0.44 3.95
N LEU A 17 5.17 0.64 3.13
CA LEU A 17 5.60 1.98 2.74
C LEU A 17 4.76 2.46 1.56
N PHE A 18 4.07 3.57 1.72
CA PHE A 18 3.24 4.15 0.66
C PHE A 18 3.83 5.43 0.08
N LYS A 19 3.44 5.70 -1.16
CA LYS A 19 3.67 6.97 -1.84
C LYS A 19 2.34 7.44 -2.44
N PHE A 20 2.00 8.71 -2.20
CA PHE A 20 0.90 9.38 -2.87
C PHE A 20 1.45 10.43 -3.82
N ILE A 21 0.96 10.46 -5.06
CA ILE A 21 1.31 11.48 -6.04
C ILE A 21 0.07 12.32 -6.31
N ALA A 22 0.09 13.56 -5.83
CA ALA A 22 -1.00 14.50 -6.05
C ALA A 22 -1.15 14.86 -7.54
N ASP A 23 -2.37 15.07 -7.99
CA ASP A 23 -2.66 15.50 -9.37
C ASP A 23 -2.13 16.92 -9.65
N ALA A 24 -2.15 17.78 -8.63
CA ALA A 24 -1.63 19.13 -8.70
C ALA A 24 -0.60 19.42 -7.60
N ALA A 25 0.43 20.19 -7.93
CA ALA A 25 1.47 20.56 -6.98
C ALA A 25 0.92 21.35 -5.78
N GLY A 26 1.19 20.84 -4.56
CA GLY A 26 0.73 21.46 -3.31
C GLY A 26 -0.75 21.28 -3.00
N ASP A 27 -1.47 20.45 -3.76
CA ASP A 27 -2.88 20.14 -3.53
C ASP A 27 -3.06 18.60 -3.38
N LEU A 28 -3.37 18.14 -2.17
CA LEU A 28 -3.56 16.74 -1.85
C LEU A 28 -5.02 16.26 -1.97
N SER A 29 -5.87 17.05 -2.61
CA SER A 29 -7.30 16.74 -2.72
C SER A 29 -7.62 15.62 -3.70
N ALA A 30 -6.71 15.29 -4.61
CA ALA A 30 -6.82 14.18 -5.54
C ALA A 30 -5.43 13.69 -5.96
N GLY A 31 -5.33 12.41 -6.30
CA GLY A 31 -4.08 11.81 -6.74
C GLY A 31 -4.10 10.29 -6.72
N THR A 32 -2.91 9.71 -6.91
CA THR A 32 -2.70 8.27 -7.04
C THR A 32 -1.89 7.73 -5.87
N LEU A 33 -2.38 6.64 -5.27
CA LEU A 33 -1.72 5.90 -4.20
C LEU A 33 -0.89 4.76 -4.80
N TYR A 34 0.33 4.61 -4.27
CA TYR A 34 1.28 3.55 -4.62
C TYR A 34 1.75 2.84 -3.35
N ALA A 35 2.00 1.54 -3.44
CA ALA A 35 2.68 0.75 -2.43
C ALA A 35 4.09 0.38 -2.90
N ALA A 36 5.05 0.25 -1.98
CA ALA A 36 6.41 -0.13 -2.30
C ALA A 36 6.56 -1.65 -2.31
N LYS A 37 7.12 -2.17 -3.42
CA LYS A 37 7.74 -3.48 -3.45
C LYS A 37 9.25 -3.28 -3.46
N VAL A 38 9.97 -3.94 -2.56
CA VAL A 38 11.41 -3.75 -2.41
C VAL A 38 12.18 -5.04 -2.64
N ASN A 39 13.39 -4.88 -3.16
CA ASN A 39 14.39 -5.95 -3.23
C ASN A 39 15.64 -5.48 -2.50
N GLN A 40 16.11 -6.26 -1.55
CA GLN A 40 17.31 -5.92 -0.81
C GLN A 40 18.53 -5.93 -1.75
N ASP A 41 19.30 -4.84 -1.74
CA ASP A 41 20.56 -4.75 -2.47
C ASP A 41 21.69 -5.44 -1.69
N SER A 42 21.87 -6.73 -1.99
CA SER A 42 22.91 -7.56 -1.37
C SER A 42 24.33 -7.28 -1.88
N THR A 43 24.49 -6.38 -2.85
CA THR A 43 25.80 -6.07 -3.47
C THR A 43 26.53 -4.94 -2.74
N ARG A 44 25.84 -4.22 -1.88
CA ARG A 44 26.41 -3.12 -1.10
C ARG A 44 27.17 -3.62 0.12
N ASP A 45 27.97 -2.73 0.71
CA ASP A 45 28.67 -2.98 1.97
C ASP A 45 27.65 -3.47 3.02
N SER A 46 27.94 -4.58 3.69
CA SER A 46 27.10 -5.17 4.73
C SER A 46 26.79 -4.22 5.91
N ALA A 47 27.46 -3.07 5.99
CA ALA A 47 27.19 -2.01 6.95
C ALA A 47 26.09 -1.04 6.49
N ILE A 48 25.65 -1.12 5.23
CA ILE A 48 24.62 -0.23 4.63
C ILE A 48 23.59 -1.10 3.93
N THR A 49 22.44 -1.22 4.55
CA THR A 49 21.29 -1.87 3.91
C THR A 49 20.60 -0.90 2.97
N GLY A 50 20.50 -1.28 1.71
CA GLY A 50 19.76 -0.57 0.67
C GLY A 50 18.74 -1.49 0.03
N PHE A 51 17.72 -0.88 -0.55
CA PHE A 51 16.67 -1.58 -1.29
C PHE A 51 16.49 -0.89 -2.64
N ASP A 52 16.28 -1.69 -3.68
CA ASP A 52 15.71 -1.22 -4.93
C ASP A 52 14.19 -1.22 -4.78
N VAL A 53 13.54 -0.10 -5.08
CA VAL A 53 12.10 0.09 -4.85
C VAL A 53 11.36 0.13 -6.17
N GLU A 54 10.38 -0.76 -6.32
CA GLU A 54 9.34 -0.68 -7.34
C GLU A 54 8.07 -0.09 -6.71
N TRP A 55 7.48 0.92 -7.37
CA TRP A 55 6.24 1.53 -6.91
C TRP A 55 5.06 0.93 -7.67
N MET A 56 4.28 0.13 -6.98
CA MET A 56 3.07 -0.52 -7.50
C MET A 56 1.90 0.44 -7.39
N GLU A 57 1.28 0.79 -8.51
CA GLU A 57 0.09 1.64 -8.51
C GLU A 57 -1.09 0.88 -7.92
N MET A 58 -1.70 1.46 -6.88
CA MET A 58 -2.90 0.91 -6.26
C MET A 58 -4.16 1.47 -6.91
N ALA A 59 -4.43 2.77 -6.74
CA ALA A 59 -5.60 3.42 -7.30
C ALA A 59 -5.46 4.94 -7.29
N SER A 60 -6.34 5.61 -8.04
CA SER A 60 -6.49 7.07 -8.04
C SER A 60 -7.87 7.46 -7.53
N SER A 61 -7.93 8.50 -6.71
CA SER A 61 -9.20 9.04 -6.21
C SER A 61 -9.08 10.49 -5.74
N SER A 62 -10.19 11.05 -5.33
CA SER A 62 -10.30 12.36 -4.72
C SER A 62 -10.78 12.29 -3.27
N ASN A 63 -10.45 13.32 -2.46
CA ASN A 63 -10.97 13.43 -1.10
C ASN A 63 -12.50 13.36 -1.04
N ALA A 64 -13.19 13.94 -2.03
CA ALA A 64 -14.64 13.93 -2.07
C ALA A 64 -15.21 12.52 -2.28
N GLU A 65 -14.58 11.73 -3.12
CA GLU A 65 -14.95 10.34 -3.38
C GLU A 65 -14.62 9.45 -2.19
N ILE A 66 -13.39 9.57 -1.64
CA ILE A 66 -12.99 8.84 -0.44
C ILE A 66 -13.91 9.15 0.74
N GLN A 67 -14.32 10.43 0.92
CA GLN A 67 -15.27 10.79 1.97
C GLN A 67 -16.63 10.09 1.78
N THR A 68 -17.10 9.97 0.56
CA THR A 68 -18.36 9.23 0.26
C THR A 68 -18.20 7.75 0.67
N TRP A 69 -17.10 7.12 0.34
CA TRP A 69 -16.82 5.72 0.73
C TRP A 69 -16.72 5.56 2.26
N ILE A 70 -16.08 6.51 2.96
CA ILE A 70 -16.00 6.50 4.43
C ILE A 70 -17.41 6.62 5.02
N ASP A 71 -18.22 7.55 4.54
CA ASP A 71 -19.58 7.77 5.05
C ASP A 71 -20.46 6.51 4.85
N ASP A 72 -20.31 5.82 3.71
CA ASP A 72 -20.98 4.56 3.44
C ASP A 72 -20.49 3.44 4.37
N TYR A 73 -19.18 3.40 4.64
CA TYR A 73 -18.53 2.35 5.44
C TYR A 73 -18.80 2.49 6.94
N ASP A 74 -18.78 3.72 7.47
CA ASP A 74 -18.99 4.02 8.88
C ASP A 74 -20.36 3.58 9.42
N GLY A 75 -21.34 3.45 8.53
CA GLY A 75 -22.68 2.98 8.86
C GLY A 75 -22.81 1.46 9.02
N ILE A 76 -21.76 0.68 8.76
CA ILE A 76 -21.82 -0.78 8.64
C ILE A 76 -20.95 -1.42 9.74
N THR A 77 -21.55 -2.35 10.48
CA THR A 77 -20.81 -3.21 11.41
C THR A 77 -20.63 -4.60 10.80
N THR A 78 -19.73 -5.40 11.38
CA THR A 78 -19.53 -6.80 10.96
C THR A 78 -20.80 -7.64 11.08
N ASP A 79 -21.71 -7.27 11.99
CA ASP A 79 -22.99 -7.95 12.16
C ASP A 79 -24.02 -7.56 11.06
N ASP A 80 -23.80 -6.40 10.40
CA ASP A 80 -24.63 -5.89 9.33
C ASP A 80 -24.14 -6.37 7.94
N TYR A 81 -22.98 -7.05 7.89
CA TYR A 81 -22.40 -7.49 6.63
C TYR A 81 -23.29 -8.51 5.92
N VAL A 82 -23.63 -8.20 4.68
CA VAL A 82 -24.27 -9.11 3.75
C VAL A 82 -23.55 -9.02 2.42
N ALA A 83 -22.88 -10.10 2.03
CA ALA A 83 -22.07 -10.15 0.81
C ALA A 83 -22.82 -9.59 -0.41
N GLY A 84 -22.20 -8.66 -1.13
CA GLY A 84 -22.75 -8.03 -2.33
C GLY A 84 -23.94 -7.09 -2.10
N GLN A 85 -24.30 -6.77 -0.85
CA GLN A 85 -25.45 -5.92 -0.52
C GLN A 85 -25.13 -4.61 0.20
N ASN A 86 -23.97 -4.53 0.83
CA ASN A 86 -23.53 -3.31 1.50
C ASN A 86 -22.07 -2.99 1.20
N ALA A 87 -21.60 -1.85 1.68
CA ALA A 87 -20.27 -1.33 1.38
C ALA A 87 -19.14 -1.92 2.24
N TYR A 88 -19.41 -2.93 3.09
CA TYR A 88 -18.36 -3.60 3.85
C TYR A 88 -17.40 -4.31 2.90
N ILE A 89 -16.09 -4.13 3.16
CA ILE A 89 -15.03 -4.74 2.37
C ILE A 89 -14.57 -6.02 3.05
N SER A 90 -14.82 -7.17 2.42
CA SER A 90 -14.38 -8.48 2.88
C SER A 90 -12.98 -8.82 2.35
N ASP A 91 -12.37 -9.87 2.89
CA ASP A 91 -11.12 -10.40 2.33
C ASP A 91 -11.30 -10.93 0.90
N GLU A 92 -12.50 -11.41 0.55
CA GLU A 92 -12.86 -11.82 -0.81
C GLU A 92 -12.89 -10.60 -1.75
N ASP A 93 -13.50 -9.48 -1.35
CA ASP A 93 -13.52 -8.25 -2.14
C ASP A 93 -12.09 -7.73 -2.41
N ILE A 94 -11.18 -7.88 -1.43
CA ILE A 94 -9.77 -7.47 -1.57
C ILE A 94 -9.06 -8.36 -2.58
N ASN A 95 -9.25 -9.68 -2.50
CA ASN A 95 -8.68 -10.64 -3.45
C ASN A 95 -9.21 -10.37 -4.87
N ASP A 96 -10.52 -10.26 -5.04
CA ASP A 96 -11.15 -9.99 -6.35
C ASP A 96 -10.61 -8.70 -6.98
N TRP A 97 -10.45 -7.63 -6.17
CA TRP A 97 -9.88 -6.38 -6.61
C TRP A 97 -8.41 -6.54 -7.06
N ALA A 98 -7.59 -7.27 -6.29
CA ALA A 98 -6.18 -7.51 -6.63
C ALA A 98 -6.04 -8.39 -7.87
N GLU A 99 -6.80 -9.47 -7.97
CA GLU A 99 -6.84 -10.37 -9.12
C GLU A 99 -7.21 -9.64 -10.41
N TRP A 100 -8.24 -8.79 -10.35
CA TRP A 100 -8.63 -7.98 -11.48
C TRP A 100 -7.51 -7.04 -11.93
N ARG A 101 -6.82 -6.38 -10.98
CA ARG A 101 -5.73 -5.45 -11.31
C ARG A 101 -4.51 -6.15 -11.88
N LEU A 102 -4.16 -7.31 -11.36
CA LEU A 102 -3.02 -8.12 -11.82
C LEU A 102 -3.35 -9.00 -13.03
N ASN A 103 -4.65 -9.20 -13.31
CA ASN A 103 -5.15 -10.18 -14.28
C ASN A 103 -4.60 -11.59 -13.99
N GLN A 104 -4.64 -11.99 -12.72
CA GLN A 104 -4.15 -13.26 -12.22
C GLN A 104 -5.14 -13.85 -11.22
N ASP A 105 -5.29 -15.17 -11.24
CA ASP A 105 -5.99 -15.94 -10.21
C ASP A 105 -5.03 -16.11 -9.03
N LEU A 106 -5.22 -15.36 -7.96
CA LEU A 106 -4.32 -15.34 -6.79
C LEU A 106 -4.72 -16.39 -5.75
N ASN A 107 -6.01 -16.70 -5.67
CA ASN A 107 -6.57 -17.65 -4.70
C ASN A 107 -6.68 -19.08 -5.25
N GLU A 108 -6.32 -19.29 -6.53
CA GLU A 108 -6.32 -20.56 -7.24
C GLU A 108 -7.71 -21.24 -7.32
N ASP A 109 -8.78 -20.44 -7.35
CA ASP A 109 -10.15 -20.96 -7.46
C ASP A 109 -10.58 -21.27 -8.91
N GLY A 110 -9.76 -20.87 -9.88
CA GLY A 110 -9.96 -21.09 -11.32
C GLY A 110 -10.66 -19.94 -12.03
N ALA A 111 -10.85 -18.80 -11.37
CA ALA A 111 -11.42 -17.59 -11.92
C ALA A 111 -10.49 -16.38 -11.63
N ILE A 112 -10.68 -15.31 -12.36
CA ILE A 112 -10.09 -14.01 -12.01
C ILE A 112 -11.23 -13.18 -11.45
N GLY A 113 -11.02 -12.62 -10.26
CA GLY A 113 -11.97 -11.78 -9.57
C GLY A 113 -12.43 -10.59 -10.43
N THR A 114 -13.58 -10.09 -10.13
CA THR A 114 -14.14 -8.89 -10.80
C THR A 114 -13.88 -7.66 -9.95
N ALA A 115 -13.52 -6.55 -10.60
CA ALA A 115 -13.35 -5.28 -9.91
C ALA A 115 -14.57 -4.95 -9.05
N VAL A 116 -14.37 -4.78 -7.76
CA VAL A 116 -15.33 -4.13 -6.89
C VAL A 116 -15.29 -2.65 -7.26
N ASP A 117 -14.57 -1.83 -6.56
CA ASP A 117 -14.19 -0.48 -6.94
C ASP A 117 -12.89 -0.12 -6.20
N ASP A 118 -12.34 1.06 -6.45
CA ASP A 118 -11.07 1.47 -5.88
C ASP A 118 -11.13 1.86 -4.39
N ARG A 119 -12.32 1.79 -3.74
CA ARG A 119 -12.44 1.98 -2.28
C ARG A 119 -11.56 1.01 -1.50
N VAL A 120 -11.38 -0.20 -2.01
CA VAL A 120 -10.51 -1.23 -1.42
C VAL A 120 -9.09 -0.67 -1.17
N ALA A 121 -8.51 0.02 -2.15
CA ALA A 121 -7.17 0.58 -2.05
C ALA A 121 -7.04 1.68 -0.99
N PHE A 122 -8.12 2.40 -0.69
CA PHE A 122 -8.11 3.55 0.23
C PHE A 122 -8.62 3.21 1.63
N LEU A 123 -9.57 2.29 1.76
CA LEU A 123 -10.17 1.91 3.06
C LEU A 123 -9.51 0.69 3.70
N GLU A 124 -8.94 -0.22 2.89
CA GLU A 124 -8.20 -1.40 3.33
C GLU A 124 -6.78 -1.42 2.77
N SER A 125 -6.10 -0.27 2.78
CA SER A 125 -4.85 0.00 2.05
C SER A 125 -3.75 -1.04 2.31
N ARG A 126 -3.57 -1.51 3.54
CA ARG A 126 -2.54 -2.52 3.87
C ARG A 126 -2.83 -3.86 3.24
N LYS A 127 -4.05 -4.37 3.42
CA LYS A 127 -4.47 -5.64 2.84
C LYS A 127 -4.45 -5.58 1.31
N ALA A 128 -4.91 -4.47 0.75
CA ALA A 128 -4.88 -4.24 -0.69
C ALA A 128 -3.45 -4.24 -1.24
N ALA A 129 -2.51 -3.58 -0.56
CA ALA A 129 -1.09 -3.57 -0.94
C ALA A 129 -0.47 -4.97 -0.86
N ALA A 130 -0.71 -5.70 0.24
CA ALA A 130 -0.25 -7.08 0.41
C ALA A 130 -0.81 -8.01 -0.70
N ALA A 131 -2.10 -7.90 -1.00
CA ALA A 131 -2.73 -8.68 -2.08
C ALA A 131 -2.14 -8.38 -3.47
N LEU A 132 -1.67 -7.16 -3.71
CA LEU A 132 -0.92 -6.81 -4.93
C LEU A 132 0.52 -7.35 -4.91
N GLY A 133 1.03 -7.85 -3.80
CA GLY A 133 2.40 -8.31 -3.63
C GLY A 133 3.40 -7.18 -3.33
N ALA A 134 2.95 -6.10 -2.71
CA ALA A 134 3.84 -5.11 -2.11
C ALA A 134 4.55 -5.69 -0.89
N SER A 135 5.71 -5.13 -0.53
CA SER A 135 6.41 -5.54 0.69
C SER A 135 5.71 -5.01 1.93
N ASP A 136 5.18 -5.92 2.74
CA ASP A 136 4.32 -5.63 3.89
C ASP A 136 4.92 -6.02 5.26
N GLU A 137 6.22 -6.35 5.29
CA GLU A 137 6.92 -6.80 6.50
C GLU A 137 7.60 -5.68 7.31
N TRP A 138 7.39 -4.41 6.93
CA TRP A 138 8.04 -3.30 7.61
C TRP A 138 7.59 -3.13 9.05
N ASN A 139 8.57 -2.97 9.96
CA ASN A 139 8.31 -2.79 11.38
C ASN A 139 8.78 -1.41 11.85
N LYS A 140 7.91 -0.73 12.60
CA LYS A 140 8.28 0.49 13.32
C LYS A 140 8.97 1.55 12.45
N MET A 141 8.39 1.86 11.31
CA MET A 141 8.83 2.97 10.48
C MET A 141 8.54 4.30 11.17
N GLU A 142 9.59 5.03 11.54
CA GLU A 142 9.50 6.29 12.29
C GLU A 142 9.39 7.51 11.36
N GLY A 143 9.90 7.39 10.16
CA GLY A 143 9.84 8.47 9.20
C GLY A 143 10.66 8.21 7.94
N VAL A 144 10.42 9.06 6.96
CA VAL A 144 11.08 9.04 5.66
C VAL A 144 11.65 10.42 5.34
N ALA A 145 12.83 10.43 4.74
CA ALA A 145 13.47 11.64 4.27
C ALA A 145 14.11 11.41 2.89
N PHE A 146 14.40 12.48 2.19
CA PHE A 146 15.17 12.48 0.95
C PHE A 146 16.25 13.54 0.99
N ASN A 147 17.26 13.37 0.15
CA ASN A 147 18.32 14.36 -0.04
C ASN A 147 18.16 14.98 -1.43
N GLU A 148 17.93 16.29 -1.49
CA GLU A 148 17.74 17.01 -2.75
C GLU A 148 18.93 16.90 -3.72
N ASN A 149 20.14 16.61 -3.20
CA ASN A 149 21.32 16.38 -4.03
C ASN A 149 21.42 14.95 -4.58
N VAL A 150 20.58 14.01 -4.07
CA VAL A 150 20.48 12.62 -4.50
C VAL A 150 18.99 12.26 -4.54
N PRO A 151 18.25 12.85 -5.50
CA PRO A 151 16.77 12.82 -5.49
C PRO A 151 16.17 11.40 -5.68
N ASP A 152 16.95 10.46 -6.19
CA ASP A 152 16.50 9.09 -6.42
C ASP A 152 16.58 8.21 -5.17
N ASN A 153 17.14 8.74 -4.06
CA ASN A 153 17.28 7.99 -2.83
C ASN A 153 16.31 8.49 -1.76
N LEU A 154 15.59 7.54 -1.17
CA LEU A 154 14.84 7.72 0.07
C LEU A 154 15.64 7.14 1.24
N TYR A 155 15.52 7.76 2.40
CA TYR A 155 16.10 7.29 3.66
C TYR A 155 14.96 6.99 4.61
N LEU A 156 14.87 5.74 5.03
CA LEU A 156 13.83 5.26 5.94
C LEU A 156 14.44 5.05 7.33
N ALA A 157 13.85 5.64 8.35
CA ALA A 157 14.21 5.43 9.74
C ALA A 157 13.27 4.41 10.37
N MET A 158 13.82 3.39 10.98
CA MET A 158 13.09 2.36 11.71
C MET A 158 13.67 2.19 13.11
N SER A 159 12.82 2.03 14.12
CA SER A 159 13.27 1.79 15.49
C SER A 159 13.48 0.30 15.81
N ARG A 160 12.99 -0.60 14.97
CA ARG A 160 13.16 -2.05 15.11
C ARG A 160 13.26 -2.75 13.76
N ILE A 161 14.17 -3.73 13.72
CA ILE A 161 14.29 -4.72 12.64
C ILE A 161 14.18 -6.08 13.32
N GLU A 162 13.03 -6.69 13.28
CA GLU A 162 12.71 -7.95 13.96
C GLU A 162 11.50 -8.64 13.30
N SER A 163 11.15 -9.84 13.75
CA SER A 163 10.00 -10.63 13.27
C SER A 163 10.08 -10.91 11.76
N ALA A 164 9.04 -10.63 10.99
CA ALA A 164 8.98 -10.91 9.56
C ALA A 164 10.17 -10.32 8.78
N MET A 165 10.60 -9.10 9.11
CA MET A 165 11.79 -8.47 8.48
C MET A 165 13.11 -9.25 8.64
N SER A 166 13.18 -10.24 9.53
CA SER A 166 14.43 -10.93 9.86
C SER A 166 14.34 -12.45 9.87
N ASP A 167 13.22 -13.02 9.46
CA ASP A 167 13.02 -14.48 9.47
C ASP A 167 13.52 -15.17 8.19
N GLY A 168 13.83 -14.40 7.16
CA GLY A 168 14.35 -14.87 5.88
C GLY A 168 13.32 -15.60 5.03
N GLN A 169 12.04 -15.35 5.25
CA GLN A 169 10.94 -16.01 4.56
C GLN A 169 10.01 -15.04 3.81
N GLY A 170 10.31 -13.78 3.80
CA GLY A 170 9.41 -12.79 3.27
C GLY A 170 9.98 -11.94 2.13
N ASP A 171 9.41 -10.77 1.99
CA ASP A 171 9.67 -9.83 0.91
C ASP A 171 10.86 -8.91 1.17
N ILE A 172 11.41 -8.92 2.38
CA ILE A 172 12.49 -8.01 2.81
C ILE A 172 13.71 -8.77 3.25
#